data_ce95b653760a24002bf1687e32bdbd83
#
_entry.id   ce95b653760a24002bf1687e32bdbd83
#
_cell.length_a   1.000
_cell.length_b   1.000
_cell.length_c   1.000
_cell.angle_alpha   90.00
_cell.angle_beta   90.00
_cell.angle_gamma   90.00
#
_symmetry.space_group_name_H-M   'P 1'
#
loop_
_entity.id
_entity.type
_entity.pdbx_description
1 polymer ?
#
loop_
_entity_poly.entity_id
_entity_poly.type
_entity_poly.pdbx_seq_one_letter_code
_entity_poly.pdbx_strand_id
1 'polypeptide(L)'
;MEFPFDSDIKRMTVVYTNNADKKCVAFAKGAVERILERCSEFVFEQSSPPSTLSYEHREKVMKNMESLTRMGLRVLALAKRDAVPDTEDREEVEKDLCFLGLVGIYDPPRPESARAVELCHQAGISVHMLTGDHPRTAEKIAQQVGILPDLQQVAVDVARAMIFTGNQFDNLYEEEVDALPVLPRVIARCAPQTKVNMINALHRRGRFVAMTGDGVNDSPSLKIADVGIAIGQSGSDVAKDASDIVLTDDNFASILNAIEEGRRIFDNIQRFVLHLLSENVAQACTLLIGLAFKDASDQSVFPLSPVEILWVIMISSGLPDMGLGMEIAAPDIMDRPPQSKKGIFTWEVVVDILVYGLWMAALCLSSFSLVIWGFGDGDLGLNCNRNFNPHTWFALFLAWEMVDMRRSFFRMQPDSKRYFTQWMFDVWRNKFLFWAILAGFILVFPVVYIPVINHDVFKHSGISWEWGIVGVETVLFFTGVKSWKWAKRILFRRSRKAKHESPPSEIV
;
A
#
# COMPACT_ATOMS: atom_id res chain seq x y z
N MET A 1 30.16 23.02 -30.71
CA MET A 1 28.76 22.71 -31.05
C MET A 1 28.40 21.40 -30.35
N GLU A 2 27.15 21.27 -29.85
CA GLU A 2 26.67 20.06 -29.18
C GLU A 2 25.28 19.68 -29.70
N PHE A 3 25.12 18.42 -30.08
CA PHE A 3 23.85 17.80 -30.37
C PHE A 3 23.51 16.93 -29.17
N PRO A 4 22.59 17.37 -28.30
CA PRO A 4 22.26 16.67 -27.05
C PRO A 4 21.69 15.28 -27.31
N PHE A 5 21.67 14.44 -26.29
CA PHE A 5 21.09 13.11 -26.39
C PHE A 5 19.59 13.20 -26.72
N ASP A 6 19.20 12.41 -27.69
CA ASP A 6 17.83 12.29 -28.15
C ASP A 6 17.36 10.83 -27.95
N SER A 7 16.23 10.64 -27.28
CA SER A 7 15.70 9.33 -26.94
C SER A 7 15.20 8.53 -28.13
N ASP A 8 14.82 9.17 -29.24
CA ASP A 8 14.29 8.51 -30.43
C ASP A 8 15.42 7.97 -31.33
N ILE A 9 16.45 8.76 -31.52
CA ILE A 9 17.61 8.37 -32.29
C ILE A 9 18.72 7.73 -31.45
N LYS A 10 18.67 7.83 -30.13
CA LYS A 10 19.54 7.18 -29.10
C LYS A 10 21.04 7.45 -29.31
N ARG A 11 21.40 8.69 -29.65
CA ARG A 11 22.78 9.14 -29.80
C ARG A 11 22.96 10.60 -29.42
N MET A 12 24.18 10.95 -29.09
CA MET A 12 24.64 12.30 -28.75
C MET A 12 25.96 12.55 -29.45
N THR A 13 26.17 13.77 -29.96
CA THR A 13 27.40 14.16 -30.69
C THR A 13 27.88 15.51 -30.22
N VAL A 14 29.17 15.64 -29.99
CA VAL A 14 29.84 16.91 -29.66
C VAL A 14 30.93 17.18 -30.66
N VAL A 15 30.97 18.41 -31.20
CA VAL A 15 31.97 18.87 -32.13
C VAL A 15 32.93 19.81 -31.42
N TYR A 16 34.20 19.44 -31.41
CA TYR A 16 35.30 20.24 -30.88
C TYR A 16 36.17 20.79 -32.01
N THR A 17 36.60 22.02 -31.81
CA THR A 17 37.61 22.64 -32.73
C THR A 17 38.96 22.53 -32.00
N ASN A 18 39.93 21.90 -32.67
CA ASN A 18 41.30 21.83 -32.16
C ASN A 18 41.94 23.21 -32.30
N ASN A 19 42.43 23.79 -31.22
CA ASN A 19 43.01 25.11 -31.19
C ASN A 19 44.35 25.20 -31.98
N ALA A 20 45.06 24.08 -32.16
CA ALA A 20 46.36 24.04 -32.84
C ALA A 20 46.25 24.09 -34.38
N ASP A 21 45.33 23.31 -34.95
CA ASP A 21 45.18 23.15 -36.42
C ASP A 21 43.83 23.63 -36.93
N LYS A 22 43.00 24.22 -36.09
CA LYS A 22 41.61 24.69 -36.38
C LYS A 22 40.73 23.66 -37.10
N LYS A 23 41.05 22.35 -36.95
CA LYS A 23 40.23 21.27 -37.48
C LYS A 23 39.09 20.95 -36.52
N CYS A 24 37.90 20.77 -37.04
CA CYS A 24 36.72 20.33 -36.27
C CYS A 24 36.68 18.81 -36.24
N VAL A 25 36.49 18.24 -35.04
CA VAL A 25 36.36 16.80 -34.80
C VAL A 25 35.06 16.55 -34.08
N ALA A 26 34.23 15.67 -34.61
CA ALA A 26 33.02 15.21 -33.94
C ALA A 26 33.28 13.92 -33.17
N PHE A 27 32.75 13.85 -31.95
CA PHE A 27 32.71 12.64 -31.14
C PHE A 27 31.25 12.27 -30.91
N ALA A 28 30.89 11.08 -31.35
CA ALA A 28 29.54 10.54 -31.18
C ALA A 28 29.55 9.38 -30.18
N LYS A 29 28.52 9.32 -29.32
CA LYS A 29 28.23 8.19 -28.43
C LYS A 29 26.75 7.83 -28.46
N GLY A 30 26.43 6.56 -28.30
CA GLY A 30 25.03 6.13 -28.29
C GLY A 30 24.85 4.63 -28.30
N ALA A 31 23.61 4.20 -28.61
CA ALA A 31 23.29 2.81 -28.79
C ALA A 31 24.11 2.18 -29.91
N VAL A 32 24.61 0.98 -29.68
CA VAL A 32 25.58 0.34 -30.57
C VAL A 32 25.03 0.25 -32.01
N GLU A 33 23.78 -0.16 -32.15
CA GLU A 33 23.10 -0.33 -33.43
C GLU A 33 23.04 1.01 -34.20
N ARG A 34 22.68 2.10 -33.49
CA ARG A 34 22.48 3.44 -34.06
C ARG A 34 23.79 4.14 -34.44
N ILE A 35 24.85 3.88 -33.66
CA ILE A 35 26.19 4.41 -34.02
C ILE A 35 26.77 3.63 -35.18
N LEU A 36 26.69 2.29 -35.19
CA LEU A 36 27.22 1.48 -36.31
C LEU A 36 26.55 1.80 -37.62
N GLU A 37 25.26 2.13 -37.69
CA GLU A 37 24.56 2.56 -38.90
C GLU A 37 25.24 3.80 -39.56
N ARG A 38 25.88 4.65 -38.76
CA ARG A 38 26.53 5.88 -39.19
C ARG A 38 28.04 5.74 -39.41
N CYS A 39 28.62 4.58 -39.14
CA CYS A 39 30.05 4.33 -39.28
C CYS A 39 30.36 3.71 -40.66
N SER A 40 31.36 4.25 -41.35
CA SER A 40 31.95 3.69 -42.56
C SER A 40 33.32 3.05 -42.31
N GLU A 41 34.00 3.46 -41.26
CA GLU A 41 35.36 3.03 -40.89
C GLU A 41 35.46 2.59 -39.46
N PHE A 42 36.56 1.89 -39.11
CA PHE A 42 36.92 1.54 -37.75
C PHE A 42 38.42 1.56 -37.53
N VAL A 43 38.84 1.76 -36.26
CA VAL A 43 40.25 1.69 -35.85
C VAL A 43 40.46 0.47 -34.98
N PHE A 44 41.45 -0.36 -35.33
CA PHE A 44 41.75 -1.57 -34.56
C PHE A 44 42.73 -1.30 -33.40
N GLU A 45 43.71 -0.43 -33.62
CA GLU A 45 44.69 0.03 -32.62
C GLU A 45 44.88 1.53 -32.75
N GLN A 46 45.23 2.19 -31.63
CA GLN A 46 45.35 3.65 -31.51
C GLN A 46 46.32 4.27 -32.54
N SER A 47 47.24 3.48 -33.10
CA SER A 47 48.26 3.92 -34.08
C SER A 47 48.01 3.41 -35.49
N SER A 48 46.94 2.66 -35.75
CA SER A 48 46.62 2.10 -37.04
C SER A 48 45.76 3.06 -37.87
N PRO A 49 45.95 3.15 -39.21
CA PRO A 49 45.05 3.93 -40.05
C PRO A 49 43.64 3.33 -40.03
N PRO A 50 42.60 4.17 -40.16
CA PRO A 50 41.22 3.69 -40.27
C PRO A 50 41.06 2.68 -41.40
N SER A 51 40.31 1.61 -41.16
CA SER A 51 39.99 0.57 -42.12
C SER A 51 38.49 0.57 -42.39
N THR A 52 38.07 0.15 -43.58
CA THR A 52 36.64 0.08 -43.95
C THR A 52 35.90 -0.91 -43.08
N LEU A 53 34.76 -0.49 -42.51
CA LEU A 53 33.90 -1.28 -41.64
C LEU A 53 33.05 -2.24 -42.49
N SER A 54 33.55 -3.47 -42.71
CA SER A 54 32.85 -4.52 -43.47
C SER A 54 31.66 -5.10 -42.69
N TYR A 55 30.80 -5.85 -43.39
CA TYR A 55 29.69 -6.57 -42.75
C TYR A 55 30.16 -7.51 -41.63
N GLU A 56 31.23 -8.27 -41.84
CA GLU A 56 31.81 -9.18 -40.86
C GLU A 56 32.28 -8.43 -39.60
N HIS A 57 32.88 -7.26 -39.75
CA HIS A 57 33.28 -6.42 -38.62
C HIS A 57 32.08 -5.93 -37.81
N ARG A 58 30.99 -5.52 -38.47
CA ARG A 58 29.74 -5.13 -37.81
C ARG A 58 29.14 -6.27 -37.01
N GLU A 59 29.08 -7.46 -37.61
CA GLU A 59 28.59 -8.65 -36.92
C GLU A 59 29.44 -9.02 -35.70
N LYS A 60 30.77 -8.90 -35.82
CA LYS A 60 31.67 -9.13 -34.68
C LYS A 60 31.46 -8.11 -33.54
N VAL A 61 31.27 -6.82 -33.88
CA VAL A 61 30.97 -5.78 -32.91
C VAL A 61 29.65 -6.08 -32.19
N MET A 62 28.61 -6.46 -32.94
CA MET A 62 27.30 -6.83 -32.38
C MET A 62 27.40 -8.04 -31.43
N LYS A 63 28.17 -9.07 -31.82
CA LYS A 63 28.42 -10.23 -30.99
C LYS A 63 29.19 -9.88 -29.68
N ASN A 64 30.16 -8.98 -29.75
CA ASN A 64 30.87 -8.47 -28.59
C ASN A 64 29.95 -7.65 -27.70
N MET A 65 29.08 -6.82 -28.25
CA MET A 65 28.05 -6.08 -27.53
C MET A 65 27.13 -7.03 -26.78
N GLU A 66 26.64 -8.10 -27.45
CA GLU A 66 25.82 -9.12 -26.78
C GLU A 66 26.55 -9.83 -25.63
N SER A 67 27.85 -10.11 -25.82
CA SER A 67 28.66 -10.72 -24.78
C SER A 67 28.81 -9.83 -23.54
N LEU A 68 29.03 -8.52 -23.75
CA LEU A 68 29.10 -7.53 -22.67
C LEU A 68 27.74 -7.34 -21.97
N THR A 69 26.65 -7.30 -22.75
CA THR A 69 25.31 -7.17 -22.18
C THR A 69 24.87 -8.42 -21.40
N ARG A 70 25.33 -9.62 -21.79
CA ARG A 70 25.13 -10.84 -21.00
C ARG A 70 25.82 -10.77 -19.63
N MET A 71 26.86 -9.95 -19.49
CA MET A 71 27.52 -9.69 -18.21
C MET A 71 26.76 -8.64 -17.36
N GLY A 72 25.64 -8.12 -17.85
CA GLY A 72 24.85 -7.08 -17.17
C GLY A 72 25.36 -5.66 -17.40
N LEU A 73 26.23 -5.44 -18.37
CA LEU A 73 26.77 -4.12 -18.69
C LEU A 73 25.83 -3.35 -19.63
N ARG A 74 25.68 -2.06 -19.39
CA ARG A 74 25.09 -1.13 -20.33
C ARG A 74 26.15 -0.73 -21.34
N VAL A 75 25.99 -1.15 -22.59
CA VAL A 75 27.01 -0.98 -23.62
C VAL A 75 26.71 0.23 -24.50
N LEU A 76 27.69 1.11 -24.64
CA LEU A 76 27.68 2.26 -25.55
C LEU A 76 28.75 2.06 -26.60
N ALA A 77 28.45 2.50 -27.84
CA ALA A 77 29.42 2.65 -28.89
C ALA A 77 29.98 4.07 -28.90
N LEU A 78 31.24 4.18 -29.19
CA LEU A 78 31.95 5.44 -29.41
C LEU A 78 32.44 5.52 -30.86
N ALA A 79 32.25 6.66 -31.46
CA ALA A 79 32.75 6.95 -32.83
C ALA A 79 33.29 8.38 -32.92
N LYS A 80 34.15 8.64 -33.87
CA LYS A 80 34.65 9.97 -34.19
C LYS A 80 34.56 10.24 -35.68
N ARG A 81 34.60 11.53 -36.04
CA ARG A 81 34.82 11.98 -37.42
C ARG A 81 35.80 13.13 -37.40
N ASP A 82 36.88 12.97 -38.14
CA ASP A 82 37.84 14.03 -38.38
C ASP A 82 37.39 14.93 -39.58
N ALA A 83 37.70 16.21 -39.55
CA ALA A 83 37.34 17.18 -40.61
C ALA A 83 35.82 17.28 -40.87
N VAL A 84 35.06 17.58 -39.83
CA VAL A 84 33.61 17.78 -39.91
C VAL A 84 33.28 19.03 -40.75
N PRO A 85 32.29 18.99 -41.68
CA PRO A 85 31.86 20.18 -42.41
C PRO A 85 31.31 21.24 -41.42
N ASP A 86 31.45 22.50 -41.79
CA ASP A 86 30.93 23.65 -41.04
C ASP A 86 29.41 23.77 -41.30
N THR A 87 28.64 22.95 -40.59
CA THR A 87 27.18 22.87 -40.72
C THR A 87 26.55 22.61 -39.36
N GLU A 88 25.32 23.11 -39.16
CA GLU A 88 24.48 22.84 -38.02
C GLU A 88 23.55 21.61 -38.23
N ASP A 89 23.63 21.01 -39.44
CA ASP A 89 22.83 19.82 -39.73
C ASP A 89 23.44 18.57 -39.05
N ARG A 90 22.69 18.00 -38.10
CA ARG A 90 23.08 16.81 -37.36
C ARG A 90 23.35 15.60 -38.30
N GLU A 91 22.53 15.42 -39.32
CA GLU A 91 22.64 14.29 -40.25
C GLU A 91 23.94 14.33 -41.05
N GLU A 92 24.38 15.51 -41.43
CA GLU A 92 25.64 15.71 -42.15
C GLU A 92 26.86 15.56 -41.21
N VAL A 93 26.77 16.01 -39.98
CA VAL A 93 27.84 15.88 -38.98
C VAL A 93 28.04 14.42 -38.55
N GLU A 94 26.95 13.67 -38.39
CA GLU A 94 26.95 12.26 -37.94
C GLU A 94 27.09 11.24 -39.08
N LYS A 95 27.53 11.67 -40.28
CA LYS A 95 27.75 10.80 -41.43
C LYS A 95 29.21 10.35 -41.51
N ASP A 96 29.44 9.13 -42.01
CA ASP A 96 30.77 8.55 -42.21
C ASP A 96 31.68 8.61 -40.99
N LEU A 97 31.14 8.19 -39.86
CA LEU A 97 31.88 8.09 -38.59
C LEU A 97 32.89 6.94 -38.62
N CYS A 98 34.00 7.10 -37.92
CA CYS A 98 34.95 6.04 -37.62
C CYS A 98 34.64 5.44 -36.26
N PHE A 99 34.31 4.15 -36.22
CA PHE A 99 34.02 3.42 -34.97
C PHE A 99 35.32 3.25 -34.15
N LEU A 100 35.26 3.65 -32.86
CA LEU A 100 36.39 3.59 -31.95
C LEU A 100 36.34 2.38 -31.03
N GLY A 101 35.16 1.95 -30.61
CA GLY A 101 35.02 0.83 -29.69
C GLY A 101 33.72 0.83 -28.92
N LEU A 102 33.62 -0.18 -28.02
CA LEU A 102 32.53 -0.34 -27.08
C LEU A 102 33.00 0.01 -25.67
N VAL A 103 32.11 0.65 -24.90
CA VAL A 103 32.32 0.91 -23.49
C VAL A 103 31.17 0.24 -22.74
N GLY A 104 31.50 -0.67 -21.81
CA GLY A 104 30.55 -1.27 -20.89
C GLY A 104 30.50 -0.48 -19.60
N ILE A 105 29.32 0.01 -19.25
CA ILE A 105 29.07 0.69 -17.98
C ILE A 105 28.40 -0.31 -17.05
N TYR A 106 28.95 -0.52 -15.87
CA TYR A 106 28.39 -1.35 -14.83
C TYR A 106 27.67 -0.48 -13.82
N ASP A 107 26.37 -0.66 -13.73
CA ASP A 107 25.50 0.00 -12.75
C ASP A 107 24.71 -1.10 -12.00
N PRO A 108 25.32 -1.62 -10.92
CA PRO A 108 24.69 -2.72 -10.18
C PRO A 108 23.42 -2.24 -9.45
N PRO A 109 22.42 -3.10 -9.31
CA PRO A 109 21.28 -2.78 -8.44
C PRO A 109 21.75 -2.61 -7.00
N ARG A 110 21.07 -1.75 -6.26
CA ARG A 110 21.36 -1.56 -4.84
C ARG A 110 21.16 -2.88 -4.08
N PRO A 111 22.03 -3.20 -3.10
CA PRO A 111 21.96 -4.48 -2.37
C PRO A 111 20.60 -4.75 -1.71
N GLU A 112 19.93 -3.69 -1.25
CA GLU A 112 18.64 -3.77 -0.57
C GLU A 112 17.48 -4.11 -1.51
N SER A 113 17.63 -3.87 -2.82
CA SER A 113 16.56 -4.05 -3.81
C SER A 113 16.10 -5.50 -3.92
N ALA A 114 17.02 -6.46 -3.89
CA ALA A 114 16.68 -7.88 -3.96
C ALA A 114 15.83 -8.32 -2.75
N ARG A 115 16.21 -7.89 -1.55
CA ARG A 115 15.44 -8.17 -0.33
C ARG A 115 14.08 -7.50 -0.35
N ALA A 116 13.99 -6.28 -0.89
CA ALA A 116 12.74 -5.56 -1.02
C ALA A 116 11.77 -6.26 -1.98
N VAL A 117 12.26 -6.75 -3.12
CA VAL A 117 11.43 -7.53 -4.07
C VAL A 117 10.93 -8.82 -3.45
N GLU A 118 11.78 -9.53 -2.70
CA GLU A 118 11.39 -10.75 -1.97
C GLU A 118 10.25 -10.47 -0.98
N LEU A 119 10.36 -9.40 -0.19
CA LEU A 119 9.32 -8.99 0.76
C LEU A 119 8.03 -8.53 0.06
N CYS A 120 8.12 -7.88 -1.11
CA CYS A 120 6.95 -7.60 -1.95
C CYS A 120 6.24 -8.90 -2.35
N HIS A 121 6.97 -9.91 -2.81
CA HIS A 121 6.39 -11.20 -3.19
C HIS A 121 5.74 -11.90 -1.99
N GLN A 122 6.38 -11.88 -0.81
CA GLN A 122 5.80 -12.42 0.43
C GLN A 122 4.50 -11.68 0.81
N ALA A 123 4.47 -10.37 0.57
CA ALA A 123 3.29 -9.54 0.77
C ALA A 123 2.20 -9.70 -0.32
N GLY A 124 2.40 -10.62 -1.28
CA GLY A 124 1.48 -10.87 -2.39
C GLY A 124 1.46 -9.76 -3.45
N ILE A 125 2.53 -8.97 -3.52
CA ILE A 125 2.68 -7.87 -4.48
C ILE A 125 3.54 -8.35 -5.65
N SER A 126 3.01 -8.18 -6.86
CA SER A 126 3.75 -8.47 -8.10
C SER A 126 4.61 -7.26 -8.48
N VAL A 127 5.91 -7.48 -8.69
CA VAL A 127 6.82 -6.44 -9.14
C VAL A 127 7.06 -6.59 -10.64
N HIS A 128 6.94 -5.48 -11.38
CA HIS A 128 7.19 -5.38 -12.81
C HIS A 128 8.30 -4.36 -13.06
N MET A 129 9.20 -4.66 -14.00
CA MET A 129 10.29 -3.76 -14.40
C MET A 129 10.01 -3.21 -15.80
N LEU A 130 9.91 -1.89 -15.92
CA LEU A 130 9.72 -1.17 -17.18
C LEU A 130 10.93 -0.26 -17.39
N THR A 131 11.80 -0.61 -18.33
CA THR A 131 13.08 0.09 -18.53
C THR A 131 13.37 0.45 -19.98
N GLY A 132 14.09 1.55 -20.19
CA GLY A 132 14.65 1.91 -21.50
C GLY A 132 15.86 1.08 -21.91
N ASP A 133 16.41 0.25 -21.03
CA ASP A 133 17.62 -0.54 -21.26
C ASP A 133 17.43 -1.65 -22.29
N HIS A 134 18.58 -2.22 -22.72
CA HIS A 134 18.59 -3.36 -23.63
C HIS A 134 17.96 -4.60 -22.98
N PRO A 135 17.18 -5.43 -23.71
CA PRO A 135 16.48 -6.59 -23.15
C PRO A 135 17.36 -7.53 -22.33
N ARG A 136 18.59 -7.80 -22.78
CA ARG A 136 19.53 -8.68 -22.06
C ARG A 136 20.01 -8.08 -20.73
N THR A 137 20.23 -6.77 -20.70
CA THR A 137 20.60 -6.06 -19.45
C THR A 137 19.43 -6.09 -18.46
N ALA A 138 18.23 -5.76 -18.95
CA ALA A 138 17.01 -5.80 -18.14
C ALA A 138 16.72 -7.21 -17.58
N GLU A 139 16.86 -8.25 -18.41
CA GLU A 139 16.73 -9.65 -17.99
C GLU A 139 17.70 -9.98 -16.83
N LYS A 140 18.99 -9.63 -17.00
CA LYS A 140 20.02 -9.93 -16.01
C LYS A 140 19.77 -9.21 -14.68
N ILE A 141 19.43 -7.93 -14.73
CA ILE A 141 19.10 -7.15 -13.54
C ILE A 141 17.85 -7.72 -12.85
N ALA A 142 16.80 -8.03 -13.61
CA ALA A 142 15.57 -8.58 -13.06
C ALA A 142 15.76 -9.95 -12.39
N GLN A 143 16.70 -10.78 -12.90
CA GLN A 143 17.11 -12.01 -12.24
C GLN A 143 17.88 -11.74 -10.95
N GLN A 144 18.82 -10.78 -10.96
CA GLN A 144 19.63 -10.43 -9.79
C GLN A 144 18.78 -9.91 -8.63
N VAL A 145 17.74 -9.12 -8.92
CA VAL A 145 16.84 -8.57 -7.89
C VAL A 145 15.65 -9.49 -7.56
N GLY A 146 15.50 -10.63 -8.26
CA GLY A 146 14.44 -11.60 -7.97
C GLY A 146 13.06 -11.27 -8.55
N ILE A 147 12.95 -10.36 -9.51
CA ILE A 147 11.71 -10.09 -10.26
C ILE A 147 11.38 -11.27 -11.19
N LEU A 148 12.42 -11.83 -11.83
CA LEU A 148 12.33 -13.02 -12.65
C LEU A 148 12.86 -14.23 -11.88
N PRO A 149 12.18 -15.38 -11.93
CA PRO A 149 12.74 -16.63 -11.45
C PRO A 149 13.96 -17.04 -12.28
N ASP A 150 14.71 -18.03 -11.82
CA ASP A 150 15.77 -18.62 -12.64
C ASP A 150 15.12 -19.27 -13.89
N LEU A 151 15.33 -18.63 -15.04
CA LEU A 151 14.72 -19.03 -16.30
C LEU A 151 15.17 -20.43 -16.79
N GLN A 152 16.22 -21.00 -16.20
CA GLN A 152 16.63 -22.37 -16.47
C GLN A 152 15.69 -23.40 -15.83
N GLN A 153 14.92 -23.00 -14.81
CA GLN A 153 13.98 -23.86 -14.08
C GLN A 153 12.54 -23.72 -14.58
N VAL A 154 12.27 -22.82 -15.52
CA VAL A 154 10.94 -22.51 -16.03
C VAL A 154 10.81 -22.99 -17.48
N ALA A 155 9.63 -23.45 -17.89
CA ALA A 155 9.35 -23.82 -19.27
C ALA A 155 9.63 -22.65 -20.23
N VAL A 156 10.21 -22.95 -21.39
CA VAL A 156 10.68 -21.92 -22.36
C VAL A 156 9.58 -20.94 -22.78
N ASP A 157 8.35 -21.42 -22.91
CA ASP A 157 7.21 -20.60 -23.32
C ASP A 157 6.79 -19.62 -22.21
N VAL A 158 6.85 -20.05 -20.95
CA VAL A 158 6.58 -19.20 -19.79
C VAL A 158 7.69 -18.16 -19.63
N ALA A 159 8.94 -18.56 -19.81
CA ALA A 159 10.09 -17.65 -19.77
C ALA A 159 9.99 -16.55 -20.83
N ARG A 160 9.56 -16.90 -22.05
CA ARG A 160 9.34 -15.93 -23.15
C ARG A 160 8.17 -14.99 -22.87
N ALA A 161 7.10 -15.47 -22.24
CA ALA A 161 5.94 -14.64 -21.87
C ALA A 161 6.25 -13.65 -20.74
N MET A 162 7.36 -13.80 -20.02
CA MET A 162 7.75 -12.92 -18.93
C MET A 162 8.54 -11.69 -19.39
N ILE A 163 9.14 -11.71 -20.58
CA ILE A 163 10.03 -10.64 -21.06
C ILE A 163 9.56 -10.17 -22.43
N PHE A 164 9.20 -8.90 -22.54
CA PHE A 164 8.85 -8.23 -23.81
C PHE A 164 9.77 -7.05 -24.09
N THR A 165 9.84 -6.65 -25.35
CA THR A 165 10.30 -5.31 -25.71
C THR A 165 9.11 -4.36 -25.80
N GLY A 166 9.34 -3.06 -25.62
CA GLY A 166 8.29 -2.05 -25.75
C GLY A 166 7.54 -2.17 -27.08
N ASN A 167 8.27 -2.30 -28.21
CA ASN A 167 7.65 -2.48 -29.54
C ASN A 167 6.78 -3.75 -29.63
N GLN A 168 7.19 -4.85 -29.01
CA GLN A 168 6.38 -6.08 -29.00
C GLN A 168 5.10 -5.88 -28.21
N PHE A 169 5.17 -5.19 -27.08
CA PHE A 169 4.00 -4.94 -26.23
C PHE A 169 3.05 -3.91 -26.83
N ASP A 170 3.58 -2.83 -27.40
CA ASP A 170 2.80 -1.74 -27.97
C ASP A 170 2.12 -2.11 -29.31
N ASN A 171 2.61 -3.14 -30.00
CA ASN A 171 1.99 -3.68 -31.22
C ASN A 171 0.85 -4.67 -30.95
N LEU A 172 0.63 -5.10 -29.71
CA LEU A 172 -0.49 -5.94 -29.34
C LEU A 172 -1.76 -5.10 -29.20
N TYR A 173 -2.87 -5.60 -29.72
CA TYR A 173 -4.17 -5.01 -29.45
C TYR A 173 -4.57 -5.25 -27.97
N GLU A 174 -5.44 -4.41 -27.43
CA GLU A 174 -5.90 -4.52 -26.02
C GLU A 174 -6.46 -5.90 -25.70
N GLU A 175 -7.22 -6.48 -26.63
CA GLU A 175 -7.80 -7.82 -26.50
C GLU A 175 -6.73 -8.92 -26.42
N GLU A 176 -5.64 -8.77 -27.18
CA GLU A 176 -4.50 -9.69 -27.15
C GLU A 176 -3.72 -9.57 -25.84
N VAL A 177 -3.52 -8.35 -25.33
CA VAL A 177 -2.90 -8.12 -24.02
C VAL A 177 -3.75 -8.71 -22.91
N ASP A 178 -5.07 -8.57 -23.00
CA ASP A 178 -6.00 -9.11 -22.00
C ASP A 178 -6.12 -10.64 -22.08
N ALA A 179 -5.85 -11.24 -23.26
CA ALA A 179 -5.79 -12.69 -23.46
C ALA A 179 -4.48 -13.35 -22.96
N LEU A 180 -3.44 -12.55 -22.68
CA LEU A 180 -2.20 -13.10 -22.11
C LEU A 180 -2.47 -13.79 -20.77
N PRO A 181 -2.01 -15.01 -20.52
CA PRO A 181 -2.23 -15.70 -19.25
C PRO A 181 -1.60 -14.90 -18.08
N VAL A 182 -0.41 -14.34 -18.28
CA VAL A 182 0.29 -13.50 -17.31
C VAL A 182 0.85 -12.28 -18.05
N LEU A 183 0.72 -11.09 -17.46
CA LEU A 183 1.37 -9.90 -18.00
C LEU A 183 2.89 -9.99 -17.83
N PRO A 184 3.67 -9.44 -18.78
CA PRO A 184 5.13 -9.50 -18.73
C PRO A 184 5.68 -8.90 -17.44
N ARG A 185 6.65 -9.57 -16.84
CA ARG A 185 7.37 -9.09 -15.65
C ARG A 185 8.40 -8.03 -15.99
N VAL A 186 8.97 -8.12 -17.20
CA VAL A 186 9.98 -7.19 -17.68
C VAL A 186 9.58 -6.70 -19.06
N ILE A 187 9.55 -5.38 -19.25
CA ILE A 187 9.47 -4.77 -20.56
C ILE A 187 10.69 -3.88 -20.74
N ALA A 188 11.50 -4.21 -21.75
CA ALA A 188 12.73 -3.50 -22.08
C ALA A 188 12.53 -2.56 -23.26
N ARG A 189 13.38 -1.55 -23.45
CA ARG A 189 13.27 -0.54 -24.51
C ARG A 189 11.89 0.16 -24.49
N CYS A 190 11.37 0.43 -23.28
CA CYS A 190 10.10 1.12 -23.11
C CYS A 190 10.15 2.56 -23.61
N ALA A 191 9.12 2.97 -24.34
CA ALA A 191 8.75 4.36 -24.50
C ALA A 191 7.86 4.82 -23.30
N PRO A 192 7.68 6.12 -23.08
CA PRO A 192 6.74 6.61 -22.04
C PRO A 192 5.33 6.02 -22.20
N GLN A 193 4.85 5.91 -23.43
CA GLN A 193 3.52 5.35 -23.74
C GLN A 193 3.41 3.87 -23.37
N THR A 194 4.47 3.07 -23.51
CA THR A 194 4.51 1.66 -23.11
C THR A 194 4.19 1.50 -21.63
N LYS A 195 4.73 2.40 -20.78
CA LYS A 195 4.48 2.40 -19.34
C LYS A 195 3.00 2.64 -19.02
N VAL A 196 2.39 3.62 -19.71
CA VAL A 196 0.95 3.93 -19.61
C VAL A 196 0.10 2.74 -20.05
N ASN A 197 0.43 2.12 -21.17
CA ASN A 197 -0.28 0.95 -21.70
C ASN A 197 -0.25 -0.23 -20.71
N MET A 198 0.90 -0.46 -20.06
CA MET A 198 1.01 -1.51 -19.04
C MET A 198 0.15 -1.24 -17.80
N ILE A 199 0.11 0.01 -17.31
CA ILE A 199 -0.75 0.39 -16.18
C ILE A 199 -2.22 0.19 -16.54
N ASN A 200 -2.65 0.62 -17.74
CA ASN A 200 -4.01 0.42 -18.21
C ASN A 200 -4.37 -1.08 -18.31
N ALA A 201 -3.45 -1.93 -18.78
CA ALA A 201 -3.66 -3.37 -18.82
C ALA A 201 -3.83 -3.97 -17.41
N LEU A 202 -3.06 -3.51 -16.43
CA LEU A 202 -3.21 -3.91 -15.02
C LEU A 202 -4.56 -3.44 -14.44
N HIS A 203 -4.99 -2.22 -14.75
CA HIS A 203 -6.28 -1.68 -14.34
C HIS A 203 -7.46 -2.47 -14.93
N ARG A 204 -7.41 -2.84 -16.22
CA ARG A 204 -8.44 -3.71 -16.86
C ARG A 204 -8.55 -5.05 -16.16
N ARG A 205 -7.43 -5.60 -15.66
CA ARG A 205 -7.40 -6.82 -14.83
C ARG A 205 -7.81 -6.59 -13.37
N GLY A 206 -8.29 -5.40 -13.02
CA GLY A 206 -8.73 -5.07 -11.67
C GLY A 206 -7.61 -4.99 -10.64
N ARG A 207 -6.34 -4.83 -11.06
CA ARG A 207 -5.20 -4.66 -10.17
C ARG A 207 -5.09 -3.22 -9.71
N PHE A 208 -4.57 -3.04 -8.49
CA PHE A 208 -4.17 -1.76 -7.94
C PHE A 208 -2.69 -1.57 -8.21
N VAL A 209 -2.29 -0.44 -8.79
CA VAL A 209 -0.95 -0.24 -9.34
C VAL A 209 -0.25 0.92 -8.64
N ALA A 210 0.94 0.64 -8.09
CA ALA A 210 1.88 1.67 -7.70
C ALA A 210 2.97 1.78 -8.80
N MET A 211 3.28 3.00 -9.24
CA MET A 211 4.32 3.27 -10.22
C MET A 211 5.45 4.07 -9.59
N THR A 212 6.69 3.64 -9.80
CA THR A 212 7.86 4.40 -9.39
C THR A 212 8.59 4.96 -10.60
N GLY A 213 9.06 6.20 -10.51
CA GLY A 213 9.81 6.84 -11.59
C GLY A 213 10.59 8.05 -11.11
N ASP A 214 11.64 8.42 -11.85
CA ASP A 214 12.54 9.54 -11.54
C ASP A 214 12.57 10.60 -12.65
N GLY A 215 12.18 10.22 -13.86
CA GLY A 215 12.29 11.04 -15.06
C GLY A 215 11.04 11.83 -15.43
N VAL A 216 11.22 12.91 -16.19
CA VAL A 216 10.12 13.66 -16.84
C VAL A 216 9.24 12.74 -17.68
N ASN A 217 9.85 11.75 -18.32
CA ASN A 217 9.15 10.78 -19.18
C ASN A 217 8.22 9.84 -18.40
N ASP A 218 8.35 9.77 -17.09
CA ASP A 218 7.54 8.92 -16.21
C ASP A 218 6.30 9.64 -15.69
N SER A 219 6.24 10.96 -15.80
CA SER A 219 5.13 11.76 -15.25
C SER A 219 3.75 11.34 -15.72
N PRO A 220 3.50 10.97 -17.01
CA PRO A 220 2.18 10.47 -17.41
C PRO A 220 1.80 9.16 -16.73
N SER A 221 2.75 8.24 -16.56
CA SER A 221 2.53 6.94 -15.89
C SER A 221 2.37 7.10 -14.38
N LEU A 222 3.10 8.02 -13.74
CA LEU A 222 2.94 8.35 -12.32
C LEU A 222 1.54 8.88 -12.02
N LYS A 223 0.98 9.74 -12.89
CA LYS A 223 -0.38 10.28 -12.73
C LYS A 223 -1.51 9.27 -12.96
N ILE A 224 -1.31 8.28 -13.81
CA ILE A 224 -2.34 7.28 -14.16
C ILE A 224 -2.35 6.13 -13.15
N ALA A 225 -1.23 5.84 -12.50
CA ALA A 225 -1.15 4.84 -11.45
C ALA A 225 -2.09 5.21 -10.28
N ASP A 226 -2.57 4.19 -9.54
CA ASP A 226 -3.35 4.43 -8.32
C ASP A 226 -2.50 5.10 -7.23
N VAL A 227 -1.18 4.88 -7.24
CA VAL A 227 -0.20 5.57 -6.40
C VAL A 227 1.06 5.85 -7.22
N GLY A 228 1.34 7.12 -7.48
CA GLY A 228 2.59 7.59 -8.07
C GLY A 228 3.66 7.81 -7.01
N ILE A 229 4.86 7.28 -7.20
CA ILE A 229 5.99 7.39 -6.27
C ILE A 229 7.20 7.96 -7.00
N ALA A 230 7.60 9.19 -6.67
CA ALA A 230 8.80 9.80 -7.25
C ALA A 230 10.03 9.60 -6.36
N ILE A 231 11.19 9.59 -7.02
CA ILE A 231 12.50 9.62 -6.38
C ILE A 231 12.85 11.08 -6.06
N GLY A 232 13.22 11.37 -4.80
CA GLY A 232 13.27 12.74 -4.29
C GLY A 232 14.57 13.49 -4.55
N GLN A 233 15.73 12.85 -4.39
CA GLN A 233 17.02 13.54 -4.52
C GLN A 233 17.45 13.70 -5.99
N SER A 234 17.37 12.63 -6.76
CA SER A 234 17.79 12.59 -8.17
C SER A 234 16.64 12.79 -9.16
N GLY A 235 15.38 12.70 -8.70
CA GLY A 235 14.21 12.82 -9.54
C GLY A 235 13.91 14.25 -9.99
N SER A 236 13.32 14.38 -11.18
CA SER A 236 12.90 15.67 -11.75
C SER A 236 11.73 16.26 -10.95
N ASP A 237 11.65 17.60 -10.89
CA ASP A 237 10.52 18.27 -10.21
C ASP A 237 9.19 17.94 -10.88
N VAL A 238 9.18 17.72 -12.21
CA VAL A 238 7.97 17.29 -12.93
C VAL A 238 7.48 15.91 -12.49
N ALA A 239 8.39 14.97 -12.18
CA ALA A 239 8.03 13.67 -11.64
C ALA A 239 7.49 13.78 -10.20
N LYS A 240 8.10 14.66 -9.38
CA LYS A 240 7.63 14.92 -8.01
C LYS A 240 6.23 15.51 -8.00
N ASP A 241 5.96 16.49 -8.87
CA ASP A 241 4.64 17.13 -9.00
C ASP A 241 3.56 16.18 -9.56
N ALA A 242 3.98 15.12 -10.26
CA ALA A 242 3.09 14.11 -10.82
C ALA A 242 2.79 12.95 -9.86
N SER A 243 3.43 12.89 -8.70
CA SER A 243 3.37 11.75 -7.78
C SER A 243 2.67 12.07 -6.47
N ASP A 244 2.14 11.02 -5.82
CA ASP A 244 1.48 11.10 -4.51
C ASP A 244 2.48 11.01 -3.35
N ILE A 245 3.60 10.31 -3.58
CA ILE A 245 4.65 10.04 -2.60
C ILE A 245 6.00 10.40 -3.19
N VAL A 246 6.86 11.06 -2.40
CA VAL A 246 8.25 11.38 -2.77
C VAL A 246 9.20 10.68 -1.80
N LEU A 247 10.07 9.81 -2.33
CA LEU A 247 11.10 9.12 -1.54
C LEU A 247 12.30 10.03 -1.34
N THR A 248 12.61 10.37 -0.10
CA THR A 248 13.73 11.29 0.22
C THR A 248 15.10 10.64 0.18
N ASP A 249 15.19 9.32 0.23
CA ASP A 249 16.43 8.54 0.28
C ASP A 249 16.76 7.83 -1.03
N ASP A 250 15.96 8.00 -2.06
CA ASP A 250 16.09 7.36 -3.39
C ASP A 250 16.25 5.82 -3.32
N ASN A 251 15.66 5.20 -2.29
CA ASN A 251 15.80 3.77 -2.05
C ASN A 251 14.47 3.04 -2.29
N PHE A 252 14.45 2.10 -3.23
CA PHE A 252 13.27 1.26 -3.50
C PHE A 252 12.80 0.49 -2.24
N ALA A 253 13.71 0.12 -1.33
CA ALA A 253 13.35 -0.58 -0.11
C ALA A 253 12.45 0.26 0.81
N SER A 254 12.52 1.58 0.75
CA SER A 254 11.68 2.48 1.54
C SER A 254 10.20 2.44 1.14
N ILE A 255 9.89 1.95 -0.06
CA ILE A 255 8.50 1.69 -0.49
C ILE A 255 7.84 0.64 0.41
N LEU A 256 8.59 -0.34 0.90
CA LEU A 256 8.06 -1.33 1.84
C LEU A 256 7.56 -0.70 3.13
N ASN A 257 8.28 0.29 3.64
CA ASN A 257 7.84 1.04 4.83
C ASN A 257 6.55 1.81 4.53
N ALA A 258 6.43 2.41 3.34
CA ALA A 258 5.20 3.09 2.92
C ALA A 258 4.03 2.11 2.77
N ILE A 259 4.26 0.91 2.24
CA ILE A 259 3.24 -0.14 2.12
C ILE A 259 2.81 -0.64 3.50
N GLU A 260 3.76 -0.91 4.41
CA GLU A 260 3.48 -1.34 5.78
C GLU A 260 2.65 -0.29 6.51
N GLU A 261 3.06 0.98 6.43
CA GLU A 261 2.39 2.09 7.06
C GLU A 261 0.98 2.33 6.46
N GLY A 262 0.84 2.28 5.14
CA GLY A 262 -0.46 2.37 4.48
C GLY A 262 -1.42 1.25 4.91
N ARG A 263 -0.94 0.02 5.00
CA ARG A 263 -1.74 -1.11 5.52
C ARG A 263 -2.10 -0.92 7.00
N ARG A 264 -1.18 -0.38 7.82
CA ARG A 264 -1.43 -0.04 9.22
C ARG A 264 -2.52 1.00 9.36
N ILE A 265 -2.42 2.09 8.60
CA ILE A 265 -3.41 3.17 8.60
C ILE A 265 -4.78 2.62 8.19
N PHE A 266 -4.86 1.83 7.13
CA PHE A 266 -6.11 1.21 6.69
C PHE A 266 -6.75 0.33 7.78
N ASP A 267 -5.94 -0.52 8.44
CA ASP A 267 -6.41 -1.36 9.54
C ASP A 267 -6.91 -0.52 10.71
N ASN A 268 -6.25 0.58 11.03
CA ASN A 268 -6.61 1.47 12.11
C ASN A 268 -7.90 2.25 11.80
N ILE A 269 -8.05 2.76 10.57
CA ILE A 269 -9.30 3.40 10.12
C ILE A 269 -10.46 2.41 10.19
N GLN A 270 -10.27 1.17 9.77
CA GLN A 270 -11.31 0.16 9.83
C GLN A 270 -11.76 -0.14 11.27
N ARG A 271 -10.84 -0.19 12.24
CA ARG A 271 -11.15 -0.37 13.67
C ARG A 271 -11.87 0.83 14.24
N PHE A 272 -11.38 2.04 13.96
CA PHE A 272 -12.00 3.29 14.34
C PHE A 272 -13.45 3.38 13.84
N VAL A 273 -13.68 3.13 12.54
CA VAL A 273 -15.02 3.15 11.95
C VAL A 273 -15.93 2.08 12.57
N LEU A 274 -15.40 0.88 12.80
CA LEU A 274 -16.15 -0.21 13.44
C LEU A 274 -16.59 0.17 14.86
N HIS A 275 -15.70 0.76 15.67
CA HIS A 275 -16.00 1.20 17.03
C HIS A 275 -17.07 2.29 17.01
N LEU A 276 -16.82 3.38 16.28
CA LEU A 276 -17.70 4.54 16.20
C LEU A 276 -19.12 4.17 15.73
N LEU A 277 -19.24 3.37 14.65
CA LEU A 277 -20.54 2.99 14.12
C LEU A 277 -21.27 1.98 15.01
N SER A 278 -20.56 1.06 15.66
CA SER A 278 -21.21 0.14 16.61
C SER A 278 -21.83 0.88 17.78
N GLU A 279 -21.15 1.91 18.28
CA GLU A 279 -21.65 2.77 19.35
C GLU A 279 -22.85 3.59 18.90
N ASN A 280 -22.79 4.21 17.71
CA ASN A 280 -23.92 4.96 17.16
C ASN A 280 -25.17 4.08 16.94
N VAL A 281 -24.99 2.83 16.48
CA VAL A 281 -26.10 1.87 16.37
C VAL A 281 -26.66 1.56 17.74
N ALA A 282 -25.82 1.36 18.76
CA ALA A 282 -26.29 1.10 20.13
C ALA A 282 -27.08 2.27 20.69
N GLN A 283 -26.60 3.49 20.54
CA GLN A 283 -27.30 4.71 21.00
C GLN A 283 -28.63 4.88 20.29
N ALA A 284 -28.65 4.76 18.96
CA ALA A 284 -29.87 4.90 18.16
C ALA A 284 -30.92 3.85 18.56
N CYS A 285 -30.53 2.58 18.70
CA CYS A 285 -31.44 1.52 19.12
C CYS A 285 -31.95 1.73 20.56
N THR A 286 -31.09 2.12 21.48
CA THR A 286 -31.48 2.42 22.87
C THR A 286 -32.50 3.55 22.93
N LEU A 287 -32.30 4.63 22.15
CA LEU A 287 -33.25 5.73 22.09
C LEU A 287 -34.56 5.33 21.44
N LEU A 288 -34.53 4.70 20.26
CA LEU A 288 -35.74 4.33 19.52
C LEU A 288 -36.62 3.36 20.33
N ILE A 289 -36.02 2.36 20.96
CA ILE A 289 -36.74 1.39 21.84
C ILE A 289 -37.19 2.08 23.11
N GLY A 290 -36.34 3.00 23.62
CA GLY A 290 -36.65 3.80 24.83
C GLY A 290 -37.94 4.62 24.70
N LEU A 291 -38.30 5.07 23.49
CA LEU A 291 -39.55 5.76 23.22
C LEU A 291 -40.82 4.93 23.57
N ALA A 292 -40.70 3.62 23.67
CA ALA A 292 -41.80 2.75 24.06
C ALA A 292 -42.09 2.81 25.55
N PHE A 293 -41.16 3.30 26.37
CA PHE A 293 -41.36 3.48 27.82
C PHE A 293 -42.07 4.81 28.06
N LYS A 294 -43.15 4.77 28.83
CA LYS A 294 -43.95 5.94 29.16
C LYS A 294 -43.97 6.20 30.66
N ASP A 295 -43.91 7.45 31.06
CA ASP A 295 -44.07 7.89 32.44
C ASP A 295 -45.53 7.96 32.89
N ALA A 296 -45.79 8.36 34.14
CA ALA A 296 -47.13 8.54 34.71
C ALA A 296 -47.96 9.61 34.00
N SER A 297 -47.36 10.49 33.18
CA SER A 297 -47.99 11.53 32.36
C SER A 297 -48.19 11.10 30.89
N ASP A 298 -48.00 9.83 30.56
CA ASP A 298 -48.05 9.24 29.20
C ASP A 298 -47.03 9.84 28.22
N GLN A 299 -45.97 10.46 28.75
CA GLN A 299 -44.86 10.96 27.91
C GLN A 299 -43.75 9.92 27.78
N SER A 300 -43.13 9.87 26.63
CA SER A 300 -42.01 8.94 26.36
C SER A 300 -40.77 9.33 27.19
N VAL A 301 -40.19 8.30 27.80
CA VAL A 301 -38.97 8.44 28.63
C VAL A 301 -37.74 8.14 27.72
N PHE A 302 -36.73 8.99 27.81
CA PHE A 302 -35.47 8.77 27.16
C PHE A 302 -34.47 8.10 28.11
N PRO A 303 -34.07 6.85 27.85
CA PRO A 303 -33.05 6.17 28.67
C PRO A 303 -31.68 6.84 28.63
N LEU A 304 -31.44 7.67 27.60
CA LEU A 304 -30.25 8.51 27.41
C LEU A 304 -30.67 9.96 27.14
N SER A 305 -30.19 10.89 27.94
CA SER A 305 -30.39 12.32 27.66
C SER A 305 -29.49 12.80 26.51
N PRO A 306 -29.87 13.86 25.79
CA PRO A 306 -29.03 14.44 24.74
C PRO A 306 -27.63 14.85 25.23
N VAL A 307 -27.52 15.32 26.49
CA VAL A 307 -26.25 15.72 27.10
C VAL A 307 -25.37 14.49 27.34
N GLU A 308 -25.95 13.38 27.81
CA GLU A 308 -25.22 12.13 27.95
C GLU A 308 -24.71 11.57 26.62
N ILE A 309 -25.51 11.65 25.57
CA ILE A 309 -25.10 11.23 24.22
C ILE A 309 -23.88 12.04 23.78
N LEU A 310 -23.93 13.38 23.91
CA LEU A 310 -22.81 14.23 23.57
C LEU A 310 -21.57 13.94 24.42
N TRP A 311 -21.75 13.67 25.72
CA TRP A 311 -20.66 13.28 26.60
C TRP A 311 -20.01 11.98 26.16
N VAL A 312 -20.80 10.97 25.84
CA VAL A 312 -20.31 9.67 25.39
C VAL A 312 -19.52 9.83 24.10
N ILE A 313 -20.08 10.50 23.08
CA ILE A 313 -19.42 10.66 21.78
C ILE A 313 -18.13 11.46 21.88
N MET A 314 -18.16 12.59 22.60
CA MET A 314 -17.01 13.52 22.59
C MET A 314 -15.92 13.14 23.59
N ILE A 315 -16.28 12.65 24.75
CA ILE A 315 -15.34 12.41 25.84
C ILE A 315 -14.99 10.92 25.97
N SER A 316 -16.03 10.07 26.05
CA SER A 316 -15.79 8.65 26.33
C SER A 316 -15.30 7.88 25.13
N SER A 317 -15.77 8.20 23.93
CA SER A 317 -15.39 7.51 22.70
C SER A 317 -14.31 8.24 21.91
N GLY A 318 -14.38 9.57 21.85
CA GLY A 318 -13.46 10.36 21.03
C GLY A 318 -11.98 10.16 21.36
N LEU A 319 -11.62 10.07 22.63
CA LEU A 319 -10.23 9.81 23.06
C LEU A 319 -9.77 8.37 22.73
N PRO A 320 -10.52 7.31 23.06
CA PRO A 320 -10.21 5.95 22.61
C PRO A 320 -10.18 5.79 21.09
N ASP A 321 -11.06 6.45 20.36
CA ASP A 321 -11.08 6.44 18.89
C ASP A 321 -9.79 6.99 18.29
N MET A 322 -9.29 8.12 18.80
CA MET A 322 -7.97 8.64 18.43
C MET A 322 -6.87 7.62 18.76
N GLY A 323 -6.97 6.93 19.88
CA GLY A 323 -6.04 5.88 20.28
C GLY A 323 -6.02 4.68 19.34
N LEU A 324 -7.18 4.28 18.83
CA LEU A 324 -7.30 3.22 17.82
C LEU A 324 -6.63 3.62 16.49
N GLY A 325 -6.68 4.91 16.12
CA GLY A 325 -5.98 5.47 14.97
C GLY A 325 -4.45 5.41 15.08
N MET A 326 -3.92 5.39 16.30
CA MET A 326 -2.47 5.35 16.58
C MET A 326 -1.93 3.94 16.85
N GLU A 327 -2.72 2.88 16.62
CA GLU A 327 -2.29 1.50 16.86
C GLU A 327 -1.09 1.12 15.98
N ILE A 328 -0.17 0.34 16.55
CA ILE A 328 1.05 -0.11 15.88
C ILE A 328 0.70 -1.20 14.86
N ALA A 329 1.50 -1.28 13.78
CA ALA A 329 1.37 -2.31 12.75
C ALA A 329 1.33 -3.73 13.35
N ALA A 330 0.42 -4.56 12.86
CA ALA A 330 0.38 -5.97 13.25
C ALA A 330 1.62 -6.69 12.70
N PRO A 331 2.24 -7.62 13.43
CA PRO A 331 3.47 -8.30 13.00
C PRO A 331 3.34 -9.06 11.67
N ASP A 332 2.13 -9.47 11.32
CA ASP A 332 1.79 -10.23 10.11
C ASP A 332 1.28 -9.34 8.97
N ILE A 333 1.43 -8.02 9.07
CA ILE A 333 0.81 -7.08 8.14
C ILE A 333 1.40 -7.23 6.72
N MET A 334 2.68 -7.57 6.63
CA MET A 334 3.39 -7.82 5.37
C MET A 334 3.26 -9.27 4.87
N ASP A 335 2.73 -10.20 5.68
CA ASP A 335 2.48 -11.58 5.26
C ASP A 335 1.09 -11.75 4.59
N ARG A 336 0.32 -10.67 4.48
CA ARG A 336 -1.04 -10.70 3.92
C ARG A 336 -1.04 -10.28 2.47
N PRO A 337 -1.85 -10.95 1.61
CA PRO A 337 -2.06 -10.49 0.25
C PRO A 337 -2.73 -9.10 0.24
N PRO A 338 -2.53 -8.29 -0.82
CA PRO A 338 -3.20 -7.02 -0.99
C PRO A 338 -4.72 -7.19 -0.87
N GLN A 339 -5.38 -6.26 -0.21
CA GLN A 339 -6.84 -6.28 -0.13
C GLN A 339 -7.39 -5.91 -1.52
N SER A 340 -8.32 -6.73 -2.02
CA SER A 340 -9.04 -6.39 -3.25
C SER A 340 -9.83 -5.08 -3.05
N LYS A 341 -10.30 -4.46 -4.15
CA LYS A 341 -11.10 -3.19 -4.21
C LYS A 341 -12.34 -3.12 -3.27
N LYS A 342 -12.46 -4.03 -2.30
CA LYS A 342 -13.46 -3.99 -1.23
C LYS A 342 -13.09 -2.85 -0.30
N GLY A 343 -13.81 -1.76 -0.33
CA GLY A 343 -13.62 -0.62 0.56
C GLY A 343 -13.65 -1.00 2.06
N ILE A 344 -13.62 -0.02 2.93
CA ILE A 344 -13.66 -0.19 4.41
C ILE A 344 -14.90 -0.98 4.84
N PHE A 345 -16.05 -0.74 4.19
CA PHE A 345 -17.33 -1.40 4.48
C PHE A 345 -17.46 -2.75 3.76
N THR A 346 -16.76 -3.77 4.26
CA THR A 346 -17.03 -5.14 3.82
C THR A 346 -18.28 -5.66 4.54
N TRP A 347 -18.98 -6.63 3.94
CA TRP A 347 -20.13 -7.27 4.59
C TRP A 347 -19.80 -7.78 6.01
N GLU A 348 -18.58 -8.26 6.21
CA GLU A 348 -18.11 -8.71 7.52
C GLU A 348 -18.07 -7.59 8.54
N VAL A 349 -17.60 -6.39 8.15
CA VAL A 349 -17.55 -5.21 9.02
C VAL A 349 -18.95 -4.71 9.34
N VAL A 350 -19.85 -4.69 8.35
CA VAL A 350 -21.25 -4.29 8.57
C VAL A 350 -21.96 -5.21 9.57
N VAL A 351 -21.77 -6.52 9.43
CA VAL A 351 -22.33 -7.50 10.38
C VAL A 351 -21.73 -7.31 11.77
N ASP A 352 -20.43 -7.06 11.89
CA ASP A 352 -19.79 -6.81 13.19
C ASP A 352 -20.34 -5.53 13.84
N ILE A 353 -20.54 -4.44 13.08
CA ILE A 353 -21.15 -3.20 13.57
C ILE A 353 -22.54 -3.47 14.14
N LEU A 354 -23.36 -4.20 13.40
CA LEU A 354 -24.72 -4.50 13.85
C LEU A 354 -24.74 -5.42 15.09
N VAL A 355 -23.91 -6.46 15.12
CA VAL A 355 -23.87 -7.39 16.25
C VAL A 355 -23.39 -6.68 17.52
N TYR A 356 -22.29 -5.91 17.43
CA TYR A 356 -21.78 -5.20 18.61
C TYR A 356 -22.76 -4.10 19.07
N GLY A 357 -23.30 -3.33 18.13
CA GLY A 357 -24.24 -2.26 18.44
C GLY A 357 -25.54 -2.77 19.05
N LEU A 358 -26.16 -3.79 18.46
CA LEU A 358 -27.39 -4.37 18.99
C LEU A 358 -27.18 -5.08 20.34
N TRP A 359 -26.04 -5.76 20.53
CA TRP A 359 -25.71 -6.38 21.81
C TRP A 359 -25.54 -5.33 22.90
N MET A 360 -24.85 -4.23 22.62
CA MET A 360 -24.69 -3.10 23.53
C MET A 360 -26.05 -2.46 23.87
N ALA A 361 -26.90 -2.22 22.86
CA ALA A 361 -28.23 -1.68 23.08
C ALA A 361 -29.11 -2.59 23.96
N ALA A 362 -29.06 -3.91 23.72
CA ALA A 362 -29.81 -4.88 24.49
C ALA A 362 -29.41 -4.86 26.00
N LEU A 363 -28.10 -4.79 26.28
CA LEU A 363 -27.62 -4.69 27.66
C LEU A 363 -27.98 -3.35 28.30
N CYS A 364 -27.86 -2.23 27.58
CA CYS A 364 -28.25 -0.92 28.08
C CYS A 364 -29.74 -0.86 28.46
N LEU A 365 -30.59 -1.43 27.59
CA LEU A 365 -32.03 -1.50 27.86
C LEU A 365 -32.35 -2.50 28.97
N SER A 366 -31.61 -3.61 29.10
CA SER A 366 -31.77 -4.55 30.18
C SER A 366 -31.40 -3.93 31.50
N SER A 367 -30.29 -3.18 31.60
CA SER A 367 -29.93 -2.44 32.82
C SER A 367 -31.01 -1.48 33.25
N PHE A 368 -31.49 -0.66 32.30
CA PHE A 368 -32.57 0.32 32.52
C PHE A 368 -33.82 -0.39 33.07
N SER A 369 -34.24 -1.46 32.40
CA SER A 369 -35.43 -2.22 32.80
C SER A 369 -35.28 -2.93 34.16
N LEU A 370 -34.13 -3.51 34.46
CA LEU A 370 -33.83 -4.16 35.72
C LEU A 370 -33.84 -3.18 36.88
N VAL A 371 -33.29 -1.99 36.71
CA VAL A 371 -33.27 -0.98 37.76
C VAL A 371 -34.69 -0.49 38.06
N ILE A 372 -35.53 -0.26 37.04
CA ILE A 372 -36.86 0.30 37.24
C ILE A 372 -37.89 -0.73 37.69
N TRP A 373 -37.99 -1.87 36.99
CA TRP A 373 -39.03 -2.87 37.23
C TRP A 373 -38.54 -4.11 38.03
N GLY A 374 -37.25 -4.40 37.96
CA GLY A 374 -36.70 -5.56 38.69
C GLY A 374 -36.43 -5.28 40.15
N PHE A 375 -35.84 -4.13 40.43
CA PHE A 375 -35.43 -3.73 41.80
C PHE A 375 -36.16 -2.47 42.29
N GLY A 376 -36.86 -1.73 41.41
CA GLY A 376 -37.70 -0.57 41.72
C GLY A 376 -39.18 -0.91 41.70
N ASP A 377 -40.00 0.07 42.05
CA ASP A 377 -41.45 -0.06 42.13
C ASP A 377 -42.16 0.02 40.78
N GLY A 378 -41.42 0.07 39.67
CA GLY A 378 -41.95 0.23 38.32
C GLY A 378 -42.48 1.61 37.98
N ASP A 379 -42.38 2.56 38.89
CA ASP A 379 -42.85 3.91 38.75
C ASP A 379 -41.70 4.78 38.13
N LEU A 380 -41.95 5.29 36.94
CA LEU A 380 -41.01 6.22 36.23
C LEU A 380 -41.15 7.67 36.73
N GLY A 381 -42.13 7.93 37.63
CA GLY A 381 -42.40 9.27 38.18
C GLY A 381 -42.79 10.31 37.14
N LEU A 382 -42.99 11.54 37.61
CA LEU A 382 -43.10 12.72 36.76
C LEU A 382 -41.69 13.23 36.43
N ASN A 383 -41.32 13.30 35.15
CA ASN A 383 -39.96 13.66 34.70
C ASN A 383 -38.87 12.68 35.19
N CYS A 384 -38.89 11.46 34.67
CA CYS A 384 -37.96 10.38 35.03
C CYS A 384 -36.52 10.88 35.27
N ASN A 385 -36.17 11.20 36.51
CA ASN A 385 -34.83 11.63 36.93
C ASN A 385 -33.90 10.44 37.29
N ARG A 386 -34.33 9.22 36.96
CA ARG A 386 -33.58 7.98 37.22
C ARG A 386 -33.01 7.39 35.95
N ASN A 387 -32.30 8.21 35.18
CA ASN A 387 -31.60 7.69 34.03
C ASN A 387 -30.37 6.89 34.49
N PHE A 388 -30.40 5.60 34.26
CA PHE A 388 -29.26 4.70 34.47
C PHE A 388 -28.90 4.05 33.14
N ASN A 389 -27.70 4.33 32.68
CA ASN A 389 -27.24 3.72 31.43
C ASN A 389 -25.73 3.43 31.45
N PRO A 390 -25.30 2.16 31.36
CA PRO A 390 -23.90 1.78 31.33
C PRO A 390 -23.21 1.96 29.97
N HIS A 391 -23.82 2.67 29.04
CA HIS A 391 -23.33 2.80 27.68
C HIS A 391 -21.86 3.27 27.61
N THR A 392 -21.48 4.24 28.44
CA THR A 392 -20.11 4.73 28.54
C THR A 392 -19.11 3.63 28.87
N TRP A 393 -19.48 2.72 29.81
CA TRP A 393 -18.63 1.60 30.15
C TRP A 393 -18.48 0.61 29.00
N PHE A 394 -19.57 0.30 28.34
CA PHE A 394 -19.53 -0.61 27.18
C PHE A 394 -18.72 -0.05 26.02
N ALA A 395 -18.82 1.25 25.74
CA ALA A 395 -18.01 1.92 24.73
C ALA A 395 -16.50 1.82 25.02
N LEU A 396 -16.10 2.09 26.27
CA LEU A 396 -14.71 1.96 26.69
C LEU A 396 -14.19 0.50 26.62
N PHE A 397 -15.02 -0.48 27.01
CA PHE A 397 -14.66 -1.89 26.86
C PHE A 397 -14.64 -2.35 25.41
N LEU A 398 -15.52 -1.81 24.55
CA LEU A 398 -15.49 -2.10 23.13
C LEU A 398 -14.21 -1.58 22.49
N ALA A 399 -13.77 -0.35 22.80
CA ALA A 399 -12.49 0.18 22.34
C ALA A 399 -11.33 -0.72 22.74
N TRP A 400 -11.33 -1.20 23.98
CA TRP A 400 -10.34 -2.16 24.46
C TRP A 400 -10.33 -3.45 23.63
N GLU A 401 -11.51 -4.02 23.38
CA GLU A 401 -11.68 -5.25 22.60
C GLU A 401 -11.26 -5.10 21.12
N MET A 402 -11.31 -3.87 20.57
CA MET A 402 -10.88 -3.62 19.19
C MET A 402 -9.37 -3.80 18.99
N VAL A 403 -8.55 -3.57 20.02
CA VAL A 403 -7.09 -3.81 19.97
C VAL A 403 -6.79 -5.30 19.79
N ASP A 404 -7.56 -6.17 20.44
CA ASP A 404 -7.34 -7.63 20.43
C ASP A 404 -7.84 -8.33 19.16
N MET A 405 -8.57 -7.60 18.27
CA MET A 405 -9.29 -8.22 17.17
C MET A 405 -8.45 -9.06 16.21
N ARG A 406 -7.18 -8.72 15.98
CA ARG A 406 -6.36 -9.39 14.96
C ARG A 406 -5.24 -10.27 15.51
N ARG A 407 -4.68 -9.97 16.67
CA ARG A 407 -3.57 -10.76 17.23
C ARG A 407 -3.96 -12.14 17.67
N SER A 408 -5.19 -12.29 18.14
CA SER A 408 -5.78 -13.58 18.52
C SER A 408 -6.05 -14.49 17.31
N PHE A 409 -5.98 -13.97 16.07
CA PHE A 409 -6.40 -14.70 14.88
C PHE A 409 -5.29 -15.57 14.25
N PHE A 410 -4.00 -15.22 14.37
CA PHE A 410 -2.96 -15.84 13.56
C PHE A 410 -1.77 -16.47 14.30
N ARG A 411 -1.53 -16.18 15.57
CA ARG A 411 -0.46 -16.85 16.33
C ARG A 411 -0.89 -17.18 17.75
N MET A 412 -1.44 -18.37 17.94
CA MET A 412 -1.04 -19.15 19.08
C MET A 412 0.44 -19.49 18.84
N GLN A 413 1.35 -18.66 19.32
CA GLN A 413 2.71 -19.14 19.54
C GLN A 413 2.61 -20.19 20.64
N PRO A 414 3.00 -21.46 20.39
CA PRO A 414 2.90 -22.54 21.37
C PRO A 414 3.72 -22.28 22.64
N ASP A 415 4.61 -21.30 22.64
CA ASP A 415 5.56 -21.04 23.72
C ASP A 415 5.18 -19.92 24.70
N SER A 416 4.08 -19.18 24.49
CA SER A 416 3.70 -18.15 25.45
C SER A 416 2.80 -18.70 26.54
N LYS A 417 3.37 -19.00 27.70
CA LYS A 417 2.66 -19.37 28.95
C LYS A 417 1.80 -18.24 29.55
N ARG A 418 1.45 -17.19 28.79
CA ARG A 418 0.77 -15.97 29.28
C ARG A 418 -0.60 -15.78 28.68
N TYR A 419 -1.50 -16.74 28.85
CA TYR A 419 -2.85 -16.67 28.29
C TYR A 419 -3.74 -15.57 28.87
N PHE A 420 -3.54 -15.18 30.15
CA PHE A 420 -4.44 -14.27 30.85
C PHE A 420 -3.99 -12.81 30.91
N THR A 421 -2.72 -12.52 30.70
CA THR A 421 -2.16 -11.15 30.81
C THR A 421 -1.77 -10.54 29.50
N GLN A 422 -1.80 -11.28 28.40
CA GLN A 422 -1.36 -10.80 27.08
C GLN A 422 -2.17 -9.57 26.62
N TRP A 423 -3.47 -9.55 26.87
CA TRP A 423 -4.36 -8.46 26.52
C TRP A 423 -4.00 -7.14 27.23
N MET A 424 -3.56 -7.18 28.49
CA MET A 424 -3.08 -5.98 29.20
C MET A 424 -1.80 -5.43 28.57
N PHE A 425 -0.88 -6.31 28.20
CA PHE A 425 0.36 -5.89 27.54
C PHE A 425 0.12 -5.33 26.14
N ASP A 426 -0.85 -5.85 25.42
CA ASP A 426 -1.18 -5.37 24.09
C ASP A 426 -1.79 -3.96 24.12
N VAL A 427 -2.67 -3.66 25.08
CA VAL A 427 -3.19 -2.31 25.28
C VAL A 427 -2.10 -1.38 25.84
N TRP A 428 -1.26 -1.86 26.75
CA TRP A 428 -0.13 -1.06 27.29
C TRP A 428 0.89 -0.65 26.23
N ARG A 429 0.98 -1.42 25.16
CA ARG A 429 1.87 -1.10 24.02
C ARG A 429 1.42 0.17 23.29
N ASN A 430 0.11 0.43 23.21
CA ASN A 430 -0.45 1.69 22.78
C ASN A 430 -0.74 2.56 24.00
N LYS A 431 0.27 3.28 24.46
CA LYS A 431 0.17 4.10 25.69
C LYS A 431 -0.93 5.15 25.60
N PHE A 432 -1.15 5.74 24.43
CA PHE A 432 -2.20 6.74 24.26
C PHE A 432 -3.58 6.11 24.47
N LEU A 433 -3.86 4.99 23.85
CA LEU A 433 -5.13 4.29 24.01
C LEU A 433 -5.34 3.82 25.46
N PHE A 434 -4.29 3.31 26.11
CA PHE A 434 -4.36 2.91 27.50
C PHE A 434 -4.78 4.07 28.42
N TRP A 435 -4.11 5.22 28.28
CA TRP A 435 -4.44 6.40 29.09
C TRP A 435 -5.78 7.02 28.70
N ALA A 436 -6.18 6.97 27.43
CA ALA A 436 -7.49 7.43 26.98
C ALA A 436 -8.64 6.62 27.61
N ILE A 437 -8.52 5.28 27.59
CA ILE A 437 -9.52 4.41 28.24
C ILE A 437 -9.55 4.63 29.75
N LEU A 438 -8.39 4.70 30.40
CA LEU A 438 -8.31 4.96 31.83
C LEU A 438 -8.89 6.34 32.20
N ALA A 439 -8.60 7.37 31.43
CA ALA A 439 -9.19 8.69 31.61
C ALA A 439 -10.71 8.65 31.43
N GLY A 440 -11.22 7.93 30.41
CA GLY A 440 -12.65 7.73 30.24
C GLY A 440 -13.31 7.10 31.46
N PHE A 441 -12.74 6.05 32.02
CA PHE A 441 -13.25 5.42 33.26
C PHE A 441 -13.23 6.38 34.47
N ILE A 442 -12.15 7.15 34.63
CA ILE A 442 -12.03 8.10 35.74
C ILE A 442 -13.04 9.23 35.58
N LEU A 443 -13.28 9.74 34.39
CA LEU A 443 -14.18 10.86 34.14
C LEU A 443 -15.67 10.53 34.37
N VAL A 444 -16.05 9.26 34.39
CA VAL A 444 -17.42 8.86 34.71
C VAL A 444 -17.77 9.21 36.19
N PHE A 445 -16.82 9.06 37.14
CA PHE A 445 -17.09 9.32 38.54
C PHE A 445 -17.50 10.77 38.88
N PRO A 446 -16.81 11.82 38.36
CA PRO A 446 -17.25 13.19 38.51
C PRO A 446 -18.67 13.45 37.98
N VAL A 447 -19.02 12.84 36.82
CA VAL A 447 -20.35 12.98 36.24
C VAL A 447 -21.42 12.38 37.10
N VAL A 448 -21.16 11.24 37.74
CA VAL A 448 -22.12 10.52 38.56
C VAL A 448 -22.25 11.09 40.00
N TYR A 449 -21.15 11.63 40.58
CA TYR A 449 -21.12 11.97 42.01
C TYR A 449 -20.96 13.45 42.33
N ILE A 450 -20.54 14.33 41.40
CA ILE A 450 -20.47 15.75 41.73
C ILE A 450 -21.87 16.38 41.60
N PRO A 451 -22.46 16.92 42.66
CA PRO A 451 -23.86 17.35 42.66
C PRO A 451 -24.19 18.39 41.61
N VAL A 452 -23.33 19.37 41.38
CA VAL A 452 -23.52 20.42 40.35
C VAL A 452 -23.55 19.82 38.95
N ILE A 453 -22.64 18.87 38.68
CA ILE A 453 -22.56 18.23 37.34
C ILE A 453 -23.75 17.27 37.17
N ASN A 454 -24.00 16.44 38.18
CA ASN A 454 -25.03 15.45 38.16
C ASN A 454 -26.43 16.06 38.06
N HIS A 455 -26.78 17.00 38.98
CA HIS A 455 -28.13 17.58 39.05
C HIS A 455 -28.40 18.66 38.03
N ASP A 456 -27.45 19.58 37.82
CA ASP A 456 -27.70 20.76 36.98
C ASP A 456 -27.44 20.49 35.47
N VAL A 457 -26.41 19.68 35.18
CA VAL A 457 -26.02 19.40 33.78
C VAL A 457 -26.68 18.13 33.24
N PHE A 458 -26.51 17.00 33.93
CA PHE A 458 -27.00 15.70 33.47
C PHE A 458 -28.40 15.37 33.94
N LYS A 459 -28.91 16.04 34.98
CA LYS A 459 -30.23 15.87 35.58
C LYS A 459 -30.55 14.44 36.04
N HIS A 460 -29.58 13.76 36.65
CA HIS A 460 -29.76 12.45 37.24
C HIS A 460 -29.23 12.36 38.68
N SER A 461 -29.50 11.28 39.39
CA SER A 461 -29.03 11.02 40.75
C SER A 461 -27.82 10.08 40.73
N GLY A 462 -26.98 10.18 41.80
CA GLY A 462 -25.86 9.25 41.96
C GLY A 462 -26.34 7.81 42.14
N ILE A 463 -25.52 6.87 41.73
CA ILE A 463 -25.77 5.41 41.84
C ILE A 463 -24.95 4.82 42.97
N SER A 464 -25.42 3.76 43.57
CA SER A 464 -24.77 3.04 44.68
C SER A 464 -24.67 1.54 44.43
N TRP A 465 -25.71 0.79 44.75
CA TRP A 465 -25.78 -0.65 44.55
C TRP A 465 -25.91 -1.05 43.08
N GLU A 466 -26.37 -0.15 42.24
CA GLU A 466 -26.54 -0.31 40.78
C GLU A 466 -25.19 -0.58 40.09
N TRP A 467 -24.07 -0.22 40.73
CA TRP A 467 -22.74 -0.62 40.24
C TRP A 467 -22.59 -2.15 40.14
N GLY A 468 -23.35 -2.90 40.96
CA GLY A 468 -23.40 -4.35 40.83
C GLY A 468 -23.97 -4.82 39.49
N ILE A 469 -25.03 -4.15 39.01
CA ILE A 469 -25.65 -4.43 37.71
C ILE A 469 -24.65 -4.08 36.60
N VAL A 470 -24.02 -2.91 36.66
CA VAL A 470 -22.99 -2.50 35.69
C VAL A 470 -21.87 -3.54 35.60
N GLY A 471 -21.42 -4.04 36.76
CA GLY A 471 -20.38 -5.06 36.82
C GLY A 471 -20.79 -6.36 36.13
N VAL A 472 -21.99 -6.89 36.43
CA VAL A 472 -22.51 -8.12 35.81
C VAL A 472 -22.70 -7.95 34.32
N GLU A 473 -23.28 -6.85 33.86
CA GLU A 473 -23.52 -6.59 32.43
C GLU A 473 -22.23 -6.31 31.66
N THR A 474 -21.23 -5.72 32.30
CA THR A 474 -19.89 -5.59 31.70
C THR A 474 -19.29 -6.97 31.42
N VAL A 475 -19.43 -7.93 32.32
CA VAL A 475 -18.99 -9.31 32.10
C VAL A 475 -19.80 -9.97 30.99
N LEU A 476 -21.11 -9.75 30.95
CA LEU A 476 -21.97 -10.24 29.84
C LEU A 476 -21.61 -9.62 28.50
N PHE A 477 -21.34 -8.33 28.48
CA PHE A 477 -20.87 -7.64 27.28
C PHE A 477 -19.58 -8.26 26.74
N PHE A 478 -18.58 -8.39 27.61
CA PHE A 478 -17.29 -8.98 27.25
C PHE A 478 -17.43 -10.42 26.75
N THR A 479 -18.22 -11.27 27.45
CA THR A 479 -18.45 -12.66 27.02
C THR A 479 -19.20 -12.76 25.71
N GLY A 480 -20.18 -11.89 25.47
CA GLY A 480 -20.91 -11.82 24.19
C GLY A 480 -20.01 -11.45 23.01
N VAL A 481 -19.19 -10.40 23.18
CA VAL A 481 -18.21 -9.99 22.15
C VAL A 481 -17.19 -11.10 21.87
N LYS A 482 -16.65 -11.76 22.90
CA LYS A 482 -15.71 -12.89 22.73
C LYS A 482 -16.38 -14.10 22.07
N SER A 483 -17.61 -14.40 22.43
CA SER A 483 -18.39 -15.49 21.83
C SER A 483 -18.64 -15.25 20.35
N TRP A 484 -18.99 -14.01 19.96
CA TRP A 484 -19.15 -13.63 18.57
C TRP A 484 -17.84 -13.77 17.79
N LYS A 485 -16.74 -13.25 18.32
CA LYS A 485 -15.41 -13.40 17.73
C LYS A 485 -15.03 -14.88 17.54
N TRP A 486 -15.35 -15.73 18.51
CA TRP A 486 -15.11 -17.18 18.45
C TRP A 486 -16.00 -17.86 17.39
N ALA A 487 -17.29 -17.57 17.35
CA ALA A 487 -18.24 -18.10 16.38
C ALA A 487 -17.81 -17.70 14.93
N LYS A 488 -17.45 -16.45 14.75
CA LYS A 488 -16.91 -15.93 13.48
C LYS A 488 -15.67 -16.72 13.03
N ARG A 489 -14.74 -17.03 13.94
CA ARG A 489 -13.56 -17.85 13.62
C ARG A 489 -13.93 -19.24 13.11
N ILE A 490 -14.90 -19.90 13.71
CA ILE A 490 -15.36 -21.24 13.28
C ILE A 490 -16.03 -21.16 11.91
N LEU A 491 -16.92 -20.21 11.69
CA LEU A 491 -17.64 -20.01 10.43
C LEU A 491 -16.66 -19.73 9.27
N PHE A 492 -15.69 -18.83 9.46
CA PHE A 492 -14.71 -18.48 8.42
C PHE A 492 -13.66 -19.58 8.18
N ARG A 493 -13.27 -20.36 9.21
CA ARG A 493 -12.42 -21.54 8.99
C ARG A 493 -13.08 -22.56 8.08
N ARG A 494 -14.39 -22.79 8.24
CA ARG A 494 -15.15 -23.69 7.35
C ARG A 494 -15.22 -23.18 5.92
N SER A 495 -15.47 -21.89 5.74
CA SER A 495 -15.51 -21.25 4.41
C SER A 495 -14.15 -21.26 3.69
N ARG A 496 -13.04 -21.07 4.43
CA ARG A 496 -11.68 -21.15 3.84
C ARG A 496 -11.29 -22.59 3.46
N LYS A 497 -11.64 -23.59 4.26
CA LYS A 497 -11.42 -25.01 3.90
C LYS A 497 -12.20 -25.38 2.63
N ALA A 498 -13.44 -24.96 2.52
CA ALA A 498 -14.25 -25.19 1.31
C ALA A 498 -13.68 -24.49 0.05
N LYS A 499 -13.01 -23.34 0.18
CA LYS A 499 -12.31 -22.65 -0.91
C LYS A 499 -10.94 -23.25 -1.26
N HIS A 500 -10.28 -23.92 -0.32
CA HIS A 500 -9.01 -24.63 -0.58
C HIS A 500 -9.21 -26.02 -1.15
N GLU A 501 -10.42 -26.59 -1.01
CA GLU A 501 -10.80 -27.87 -1.63
C GLU A 501 -11.33 -27.72 -3.06
N SER A 502 -11.65 -26.51 -3.51
CA SER A 502 -11.77 -26.21 -4.93
C SER A 502 -10.36 -26.14 -5.54
N PRO A 503 -10.06 -26.85 -6.63
CA PRO A 503 -8.73 -26.87 -7.23
C PRO A 503 -8.31 -25.43 -7.50
N PRO A 504 -7.02 -25.09 -7.28
CA PRO A 504 -6.54 -23.75 -7.57
C PRO A 504 -6.80 -23.49 -9.05
N SER A 505 -7.63 -22.49 -9.35
CA SER A 505 -7.67 -21.92 -10.69
C SER A 505 -6.26 -21.43 -10.96
N GLU A 506 -5.50 -22.26 -11.65
CA GLU A 506 -4.22 -22.07 -12.31
C GLU A 506 -3.46 -20.80 -11.89
N ILE A 507 -2.56 -20.99 -10.94
CA ILE A 507 -1.32 -20.23 -10.86
C ILE A 507 -0.34 -21.07 -11.71
N VAL A 508 -0.27 -20.79 -12.98
CA VAL A 508 0.87 -21.17 -13.82
C VAL A 508 1.86 -20.03 -13.80
#